data_1ea12156c70a22404492f7d2951fc197
#
_entry.id   1ea12156c70a22404492f7d2951fc197
#
_cell.length_a   1.000
_cell.length_b   1.000
_cell.length_c   1.000
_cell.angle_alpha   90.00
_cell.angle_beta   90.00
_cell.angle_gamma   90.00
#
_symmetry.space_group_name_H-M   'P 1'
#
loop_
_entity.id
_entity.type
_entity.pdbx_description
1 polymer ?
#
loop_
_entity_poly.entity_id
_entity_poly.type
_entity_poly.pdbx_seq_one_letter_code
_entity_poly.pdbx_strand_id
1 'polypeptide(L)'
;MVNMKILFVCAGGMLTGLIVKKMEKWASENGKDLVVKATGVGGYESKWQVYDCILVGPQVRFKIPEMKEKVKIPVAQIETLDCGLQNVDNMLKFAYSLVESSND
;
A
#
# COMPACT_ATOMS: atom_id res chain seq x y z
N MET A 1 -7.31 -15.80 -11.76
CA MET A 1 -6.24 -14.85 -11.50
C MET A 1 -6.68 -13.85 -10.44
N VAL A 2 -5.84 -13.60 -9.45
CA VAL A 2 -6.21 -12.73 -8.34
C VAL A 2 -5.64 -11.35 -8.54
N ASN A 3 -6.52 -10.34 -8.61
CA ASN A 3 -6.11 -8.95 -8.60
C ASN A 3 -5.63 -8.59 -7.21
N MET A 4 -4.45 -8.00 -7.12
CA MET A 4 -3.97 -7.42 -5.89
C MET A 4 -4.43 -5.97 -5.82
N LYS A 5 -5.12 -5.60 -4.76
CA LYS A 5 -5.59 -4.23 -4.57
C LYS A 5 -4.95 -3.64 -3.33
N ILE A 6 -4.16 -2.60 -3.53
CA ILE A 6 -3.40 -1.95 -2.47
C ILE A 6 -3.91 -0.54 -2.26
N LEU A 7 -4.19 -0.20 -1.02
CA LEU A 7 -4.50 1.18 -0.64
C LEU A 7 -3.25 1.78 0.00
N PHE A 8 -2.70 2.80 -0.62
CA PHE A 8 -1.50 3.47 -0.12
C PHE A 8 -1.93 4.71 0.66
N VAL A 9 -1.72 4.69 1.96
CA VAL A 9 -2.05 5.82 2.82
C VAL A 9 -0.79 6.63 3.09
N CYS A 10 -0.83 7.91 2.74
CA CYS A 10 0.33 8.76 2.82
C CYS A 10 -0.13 10.18 3.18
N ALA A 11 0.83 11.05 3.51
CA ALA A 11 0.51 12.45 3.80
C ALA A 11 0.04 13.21 2.55
N GLY A 12 0.25 12.62 1.37
CA GLY A 12 -0.12 13.25 0.11
C GLY A 12 1.07 13.89 -0.59
N GLY A 13 0.80 14.50 -1.73
CA GLY A 13 1.82 15.18 -2.50
C GLY A 13 2.30 14.41 -3.72
N MET A 14 3.25 15.01 -4.44
CA MET A 14 3.72 14.49 -5.72
C MET A 14 4.44 13.15 -5.62
N LEU A 15 5.15 12.93 -4.51
CA LEU A 15 5.89 11.69 -4.31
C LEU A 15 4.95 10.48 -4.30
N THR A 16 3.79 10.63 -3.67
CA THR A 16 2.80 9.56 -3.62
C THR A 16 2.35 9.16 -5.03
N GLY A 17 2.06 10.15 -5.87
CA GLY A 17 1.64 9.90 -7.25
C GLY A 17 2.72 9.20 -8.07
N LEU A 18 3.98 9.58 -7.86
CA LEU A 18 5.11 8.93 -8.55
C LEU A 18 5.25 7.48 -8.13
N ILE A 19 5.11 7.19 -6.84
CA ILE A 19 5.20 5.82 -6.34
C ILE A 19 4.08 4.96 -6.92
N VAL A 20 2.85 5.48 -6.96
CA VAL A 20 1.72 4.73 -7.53
C VAL A 20 1.98 4.41 -9.01
N LYS A 21 2.47 5.38 -9.77
CA LYS A 21 2.78 5.15 -11.19
C LYS A 21 3.87 4.10 -11.38
N LYS A 22 4.88 4.12 -10.52
CA LYS A 22 5.96 3.12 -10.58
C LYS A 22 5.45 1.72 -10.23
N MET A 23 4.53 1.63 -9.28
CA MET A 23 3.91 0.34 -8.94
C MET A 23 3.09 -0.21 -10.10
N GLU A 24 2.35 0.65 -10.77
CA GLU A 24 1.57 0.25 -11.94
C GLU A 24 2.46 -0.22 -13.08
N LYS A 25 3.57 0.47 -13.29
CA LYS A 25 4.55 0.06 -14.30
C LYS A 25 5.19 -1.27 -13.95
N TRP A 26 5.56 -1.46 -12.68
CA TRP A 26 6.12 -2.73 -12.21
C TRP A 26 5.15 -3.89 -12.48
N ALA A 27 3.87 -3.68 -12.20
CA ALA A 27 2.86 -4.70 -12.41
C ALA A 27 2.76 -5.08 -13.89
N SER A 28 2.75 -4.07 -14.76
CA SER A 28 2.70 -4.30 -16.19
C SER A 28 3.92 -5.09 -16.68
N GLU A 29 5.10 -4.73 -16.20
CA GLU A 29 6.35 -5.39 -16.59
C GLU A 29 6.46 -6.83 -16.07
N ASN A 30 5.79 -7.12 -14.97
CA ASN A 30 5.85 -8.44 -14.33
C ASN A 30 4.60 -9.29 -14.60
N GLY A 31 3.73 -8.84 -15.48
CA GLY A 31 2.51 -9.58 -15.81
C GLY A 31 1.56 -9.74 -14.64
N LYS A 32 1.52 -8.77 -13.74
CA LYS A 32 0.66 -8.82 -12.55
C LYS A 32 -0.55 -7.93 -12.73
N ASP A 33 -1.68 -8.38 -12.18
CA ASP A 33 -2.91 -7.62 -12.14
C ASP A 33 -2.94 -6.87 -10.81
N LEU A 34 -2.64 -5.58 -10.86
CA LEU A 34 -2.47 -4.77 -9.66
C LEU A 34 -3.27 -3.48 -9.75
N VAL A 35 -4.00 -3.18 -8.68
CA VAL A 35 -4.69 -1.91 -8.54
C VAL A 35 -4.11 -1.21 -7.31
N VAL A 36 -3.59 -0.02 -7.50
CA VAL A 36 -3.04 0.79 -6.41
C VAL A 36 -3.72 2.13 -6.40
N LYS A 37 -4.25 2.52 -5.26
CA LYS A 37 -4.83 3.84 -5.08
C LYS A 37 -4.22 4.48 -3.85
N ALA A 38 -4.05 5.79 -3.92
CA ALA A 38 -3.50 6.55 -2.81
C ALA A 38 -4.60 7.36 -2.15
N THR A 39 -4.49 7.52 -0.83
CA THR A 39 -5.40 8.37 -0.08
C THR A 39 -4.64 8.99 1.09
N GLY A 40 -5.16 10.08 1.63
CA GLY A 40 -4.63 10.66 2.86
C GLY A 40 -5.14 9.92 4.08
N VAL A 41 -4.66 10.31 5.26
CA VAL A 41 -5.00 9.63 6.51
C VAL A 41 -6.47 9.75 6.90
N GLY A 42 -7.20 10.68 6.29
CA GLY A 42 -8.63 10.85 6.56
C GLY A 42 -9.55 10.08 5.63
N GLY A 43 -9.01 9.41 4.61
CA GLY A 43 -9.84 8.79 3.57
C GLY A 43 -9.88 7.28 3.57
N TYR A 44 -9.05 6.62 4.35
CA TYR A 44 -8.95 5.15 4.29
C TYR A 44 -10.18 4.44 4.86
N GLU A 45 -10.85 5.04 5.84
CA GLU A 45 -11.98 4.40 6.54
C GLU A 45 -13.14 4.05 5.63
N SER A 46 -13.37 4.87 4.61
CA SER A 46 -14.49 4.66 3.69
C SER A 46 -14.10 3.81 2.48
N LYS A 47 -12.85 3.40 2.36
CA LYS A 47 -12.34 2.77 1.15
C LYS A 47 -11.75 1.38 1.35
N TRP A 48 -11.31 1.04 2.54
CA TRP A 48 -10.48 -0.15 2.78
C TRP A 48 -11.16 -1.48 2.39
N GLN A 49 -12.49 -1.54 2.39
CA GLN A 49 -13.23 -2.79 2.23
C GLN A 49 -12.98 -3.49 0.89
N VAL A 50 -12.58 -2.73 -0.13
CA VAL A 50 -12.34 -3.28 -1.46
C VAL A 50 -10.86 -3.54 -1.73
N TYR A 51 -10.00 -3.36 -0.74
CA TYR A 51 -8.56 -3.55 -0.89
C TYR A 51 -8.09 -4.78 -0.12
N ASP A 52 -6.93 -5.31 -0.54
CA ASP A 52 -6.33 -6.49 0.08
C ASP A 52 -5.38 -6.13 1.21
N CYS A 53 -4.77 -4.96 1.14
CA CYS A 53 -3.90 -4.49 2.21
C CYS A 53 -3.76 -2.98 2.14
N ILE A 54 -3.25 -2.41 3.23
CA ILE A 54 -2.93 -0.98 3.31
C ILE A 54 -1.43 -0.86 3.56
N LEU A 55 -0.76 -0.10 2.70
CA LEU A 55 0.63 0.28 2.90
C LEU A 55 0.66 1.73 3.38
N VAL A 56 1.39 1.98 4.44
CA VAL A 56 1.40 3.28 5.11
C VAL A 56 2.76 3.94 4.94
N GLY A 57 2.77 5.17 4.44
CA GLY A 57 4.00 5.94 4.34
C GLY A 57 4.58 6.24 5.72
N PRO A 58 5.91 6.28 5.84
CA PRO A 58 6.53 6.46 7.16
C PRO A 58 6.16 7.78 7.84
N GLN A 59 5.79 8.80 7.08
CA GLN A 59 5.40 10.09 7.64
C GLN A 59 4.10 10.03 8.45
N VAL A 60 3.27 9.04 8.19
CA VAL A 60 1.98 8.90 8.86
C VAL A 60 1.86 7.58 9.62
N ARG A 61 3.00 6.99 9.99
CA ARG A 61 3.03 5.71 10.71
C ARG A 61 2.31 5.77 12.07
N PHE A 62 2.18 6.96 12.63
CA PHE A 62 1.51 7.14 13.92
C PHE A 62 0.02 6.77 13.86
N LYS A 63 -0.55 6.68 12.66
CA LYS A 63 -1.94 6.28 12.47
C LYS A 63 -2.13 4.77 12.40
N ILE A 64 -1.06 3.99 12.32
CA ILE A 64 -1.19 2.54 12.16
C ILE A 64 -1.99 1.87 13.27
N PRO A 65 -1.78 2.18 14.58
CA PRO A 65 -2.59 1.55 15.62
C PRO A 65 -4.08 1.79 15.45
N GLU A 66 -4.47 3.01 15.08
CA GLU A 66 -5.86 3.33 14.81
C GLU A 66 -6.39 2.56 13.60
N MET A 67 -5.60 2.48 12.54
CA MET A 67 -5.99 1.75 11.33
C MET A 67 -6.24 0.28 11.64
N LYS A 68 -5.35 -0.34 12.42
CA LYS A 68 -5.48 -1.75 12.78
C LYS A 68 -6.74 -2.05 13.59
N GLU A 69 -7.23 -1.06 14.33
CA GLU A 69 -8.48 -1.20 15.06
C GLU A 69 -9.70 -1.08 14.15
N LYS A 70 -9.60 -0.27 13.10
CA LYS A 70 -10.74 0.07 12.25
C LYS A 70 -10.89 -0.79 11.02
N VAL A 71 -9.81 -1.42 10.55
CA VAL A 71 -9.85 -2.22 9.34
C VAL A 71 -9.51 -3.66 9.65
N LYS A 72 -9.98 -4.58 8.79
CA LYS A 72 -9.75 -6.01 8.96
C LYS A 72 -8.70 -6.56 8.01
N ILE A 73 -8.17 -5.73 7.11
CA ILE A 73 -7.13 -6.14 6.18
C ILE A 73 -5.76 -5.79 6.78
N PRO A 74 -4.68 -6.43 6.29
CA PRO A 74 -3.34 -6.12 6.79
C PRO A 74 -2.96 -4.65 6.58
N VAL A 75 -2.33 -4.07 7.59
CA VAL A 75 -1.82 -2.69 7.56
C VAL A 75 -0.35 -2.74 7.96
N ALA A 76 0.51 -2.17 7.14
CA ALA A 76 1.93 -2.16 7.45
C ALA A 76 2.60 -0.89 6.94
N GLN A 77 3.66 -0.49 7.63
CA GLN A 77 4.47 0.65 7.24
C GLN A 77 5.46 0.27 6.14
N ILE A 78 5.60 1.12 5.13
CA ILE A 78 6.69 1.01 4.17
C ILE A 78 7.96 1.51 4.84
N GLU A 79 9.07 0.81 4.66
CA GLU A 79 10.33 1.24 5.22
C GLU A 79 10.74 2.62 4.68
N THR A 80 11.29 3.44 5.57
CA THR A 80 11.68 4.80 5.21
C THR A 80 12.66 4.83 4.04
N LEU A 81 13.61 3.91 4.03
CA LEU A 81 14.60 3.82 2.95
C LEU A 81 13.94 3.49 1.62
N ASP A 82 13.06 2.49 1.60
CA ASP A 82 12.35 2.11 0.38
C ASP A 82 11.47 3.24 -0.14
N CYS A 83 10.82 3.97 0.75
CA CYS A 83 10.01 5.11 0.37
C CYS A 83 10.86 6.23 -0.24
N GLY A 84 11.97 6.56 0.39
CA GLY A 84 12.87 7.60 -0.08
C GLY A 84 13.51 7.28 -1.43
N LEU A 85 13.85 6.01 -1.66
CA LEU A 85 14.43 5.55 -2.92
C LEU A 85 13.36 5.17 -3.95
N GLN A 86 12.09 5.21 -3.56
CA GLN A 86 10.97 4.78 -4.41
C GLN A 86 11.16 3.35 -4.91
N ASN A 87 11.61 2.48 -4.02
CA ASN A 87 11.88 1.07 -4.34
C ASN A 87 10.59 0.27 -4.35
N VAL A 88 9.82 0.40 -5.42
CA VAL A 88 8.51 -0.25 -5.51
C VAL A 88 8.61 -1.77 -5.60
N ASP A 89 9.72 -2.31 -6.12
CA ASP A 89 9.92 -3.75 -6.13
C ASP A 89 9.87 -4.32 -4.71
N ASN A 90 10.60 -3.72 -3.78
CA ASN A 90 10.58 -4.14 -2.38
C ASN A 90 9.22 -3.90 -1.72
N MET A 91 8.61 -2.75 -2.01
CA MET A 91 7.29 -2.43 -1.47
C MET A 91 6.24 -3.45 -1.89
N LEU A 92 6.26 -3.86 -3.15
CA LEU A 92 5.26 -4.79 -3.67
C LEU A 92 5.52 -6.22 -3.22
N LYS A 93 6.78 -6.64 -3.13
CA LYS A 93 7.12 -7.93 -2.55
C LYS A 93 6.63 -8.02 -1.10
N PHE A 94 6.81 -6.94 -0.35
CA PHE A 94 6.32 -6.86 1.01
C PHE A 94 4.79 -6.94 1.06
N ALA A 95 4.10 -6.24 0.18
CA ALA A 95 2.64 -6.25 0.13
C ALA A 95 2.10 -7.66 -0.16
N TYR A 96 2.67 -8.35 -1.15
CA TYR A 96 2.26 -9.71 -1.46
C TYR A 96 2.50 -10.64 -0.27
N SER A 97 3.62 -10.48 0.41
CA SER A 97 3.94 -11.24 1.61
C SER A 97 2.90 -11.03 2.72
N LEU A 98 2.48 -9.78 2.93
CA LEU A 98 1.45 -9.46 3.92
C LEU A 98 0.14 -10.15 3.63
N VAL A 99 -0.30 -10.11 2.39
CA VAL A 99 -1.59 -10.71 2.00
C VAL A 99 -1.52 -12.23 2.10
N GLU A 100 -0.42 -12.84 1.69
CA GLU A 100 -0.23 -14.28 1.81
C GLU A 100 -0.27 -14.72 3.27
N SER A 101 0.40 -14.01 4.17
CA SER A 101 0.39 -14.32 5.59
C SER A 101 -0.99 -14.17 6.20
N SER A 102 -1.75 -13.18 5.75
CA SER A 102 -3.09 -12.93 6.25
C SER A 102 -4.09 -14.01 5.83
N ASN A 103 -3.82 -14.69 4.72
CA ASN A 103 -4.71 -15.73 4.19
C ASN A 103 -4.41 -17.13 4.76
N ASP A 104 -3.36 -17.25 5.53
CA ASP A 104 -3.01 -18.52 6.22
C ASP A 104 -3.87 -18.73 7.51
#